data_27c438164afa3282c32c32cc304ffeb1
#
_entry.id   27c438164afa3282c32c32cc304ffeb1
#
_cell.length_a   1.000
_cell.length_b   1.000
_cell.length_c   1.000
_cell.angle_alpha   90.00
_cell.angle_beta   90.00
_cell.angle_gamma   90.00
#
_symmetry.space_group_name_H-M   'P 1'
#
loop_
_entity.id
_entity.type
_entity.pdbx_description
1 polymer ?
#
loop_
_entity_poly.entity_id
_entity_poly.type
_entity_poly.pdbx_seq_one_letter_code
_entity_poly.pdbx_strand_id
1 'polypeptide(L)' 'MRGTVKWFNAEKGFGFIKYNDLEDIFVHYSAILKDGYKTLKEGDIVDFKLIETSKGLQAQEVTEVQLTTI' A
#
# COMPACT_ATOMS: atom_id res chain seq x y z
N MET A 1 -2.66 -9.04 5.18
CA MET A 1 -1.55 -9.36 4.26
C MET A 1 -0.47 -8.31 4.37
N ARG A 2 0.75 -8.67 4.08
CA ARG A 2 1.89 -7.76 4.19
C ARG A 2 2.63 -7.71 2.86
N GLY A 3 2.99 -6.49 2.43
CA GLY A 3 3.72 -6.30 1.18
C GLY A 3 4.63 -5.09 1.26
N THR A 4 5.31 -4.81 0.15
CA THR A 4 6.25 -3.70 0.05
C THR A 4 5.77 -2.72 -1.01
N VAL A 5 5.79 -1.44 -0.70
CA VAL A 5 5.38 -0.42 -1.65
C VAL A 5 6.36 -0.41 -2.82
N LYS A 6 5.85 -0.65 -4.02
CA LYS A 6 6.64 -0.62 -5.24
C LYS A 6 6.90 0.81 -5.66
N TRP A 7 5.87 1.62 -5.68
CA TRP A 7 5.94 3.06 -5.87
C TRP A 7 4.60 3.68 -5.46
N PHE A 8 4.63 4.96 -5.15
CA PHE A 8 3.42 5.71 -4.83
C PHE A 8 3.60 7.14 -5.30
N ASN A 9 2.60 7.66 -6.01
CA ASN A 9 2.58 9.03 -6.48
C ASN A 9 1.67 9.86 -5.57
N ALA A 10 2.28 10.65 -4.70
CA ALA A 10 1.55 11.43 -3.71
C ALA A 10 0.67 12.51 -4.37
N GLU A 11 1.10 13.03 -5.51
CA GLU A 11 0.34 14.05 -6.22
C GLU A 11 -0.93 13.48 -6.84
N LYS A 12 -0.84 12.31 -7.43
CA LYS A 12 -2.00 11.64 -8.04
C LYS A 12 -2.79 10.82 -7.03
N GLY A 13 -2.18 10.47 -5.91
CA GLY A 13 -2.85 9.78 -4.82
C GLY A 13 -3.01 8.28 -5.01
N PHE A 14 -2.13 7.62 -5.78
CA PHE A 14 -2.21 6.17 -5.94
C PHE A 14 -0.84 5.58 -6.22
N GLY A 15 -0.77 4.26 -6.08
CA GLY A 15 0.44 3.51 -6.35
C GLY A 15 0.19 2.03 -6.34
N PHE A 16 1.26 1.26 -6.17
CA PHE A 16 1.19 -0.20 -6.16
C PHE A 16 2.02 -0.79 -5.03
N ILE A 17 1.47 -1.86 -4.46
CA ILE A 17 2.14 -2.67 -3.44
C ILE A 17 2.53 -3.98 -4.08
N LYS A 18 3.78 -4.39 -3.90
CA LYS A 18 4.26 -5.68 -4.35
C LYS A 18 4.00 -6.70 -3.23
N TYR A 19 3.12 -7.65 -3.49
CA TYR A 19 2.76 -8.67 -2.51
C TYR A 19 3.68 -9.87 -2.58
N ASN A 20 3.97 -10.31 -3.79
CA ASN A 20 4.94 -11.38 -4.05
C ASN A 20 5.59 -11.04 -5.38
N ASP A 21 6.41 -11.94 -5.92
CA ASP A 21 7.13 -11.65 -7.15
C ASP A 21 6.23 -11.58 -8.39
N LEU A 22 4.96 -11.94 -8.25
CA LEU A 22 4.06 -12.09 -9.39
C LEU A 22 2.94 -11.06 -9.43
N GLU A 23 2.62 -10.37 -8.34
CA GLU A 23 1.43 -9.54 -8.29
C GLU A 23 1.69 -8.14 -7.76
N ASP A 24 1.18 -7.16 -8.50
CA ASP A 24 1.13 -5.77 -8.09
C ASP A 24 -0.30 -5.45 -7.66
N ILE A 25 -0.45 -4.87 -6.48
CA ILE A 25 -1.74 -4.58 -5.89
C ILE A 25 -1.95 -3.08 -5.86
N PHE A 26 -3.01 -2.61 -6.51
CA PHE A 26 -3.32 -1.19 -6.57
C PHE A 26 -3.68 -0.66 -5.18
N VAL A 27 -3.18 0.53 -4.86
CA VAL A 27 -3.52 1.23 -3.62
C VAL A 27 -3.84 2.69 -3.91
N HIS A 28 -4.97 3.16 -3.36
CA HIS A 28 -5.38 4.55 -3.46
C HIS A 28 -5.21 5.22 -2.09
N TYR A 29 -4.93 6.53 -2.07
CA TYR A 29 -4.68 7.22 -0.80
C TYR A 29 -5.82 7.07 0.20
N SER A 30 -7.06 6.96 -0.30
CA SER A 30 -8.22 6.79 0.58
C SER A 30 -8.19 5.48 1.37
N ALA A 31 -7.38 4.51 0.94
CA ALA A 31 -7.24 3.23 1.62
C ALA A 31 -6.16 3.26 2.71
N ILE A 32 -5.39 4.33 2.80
CA ILE A 32 -4.30 4.44 3.77
C ILE A 32 -4.85 4.93 5.11
N LEU A 33 -4.66 4.11 6.14
CA LEU A 33 -5.07 4.44 7.50
C LEU A 33 -3.94 5.17 8.21
N LYS A 34 -3.90 6.47 8.08
CA LYS A 34 -2.84 7.30 8.63
C LYS A 34 -3.38 8.68 8.94
N ASP A 35 -3.00 9.23 10.08
CA ASP A 35 -3.35 10.60 10.43
C ASP A 35 -2.53 11.58 9.59
N GLY A 36 -3.17 12.66 9.15
CA GLY A 36 -2.52 13.70 8.39
C GLY A 36 -2.36 13.34 6.92
N TYR A 37 -1.21 13.66 6.35
CA TYR A 37 -0.96 13.47 4.92
C TYR A 37 -0.82 11.99 4.58
N LYS A 38 -1.72 11.51 3.74
CA LYS A 38 -1.78 10.08 3.38
C LYS A 38 -0.89 9.79 2.20
N THR A 39 0.32 9.33 2.47
CA THR A 39 1.27 8.96 1.43
C THR A 39 2.09 7.76 1.86
N LEU A 40 2.67 7.09 0.88
CA LEU A 40 3.57 5.95 1.09
C LEU A 40 4.86 6.22 0.34
N LYS A 41 5.94 5.57 0.77
CA LYS A 41 7.23 5.69 0.12
C LYS A 41 7.64 4.34 -0.47
N GLU A 42 8.34 4.39 -1.59
CA GLU A 42 8.92 3.19 -2.18
C GLU A 42 9.76 2.45 -1.15
N GLY A 43 9.50 1.15 -1.04
CA GLY A 43 10.20 0.29 -0.09
C GLY A 43 9.54 0.17 1.27
N ASP A 44 8.52 0.97 1.56
CA ASP A 44 7.80 0.85 2.83
C ASP A 44 7.12 -0.52 2.93
N ILE A 45 7.16 -1.09 4.12
CA ILE A 45 6.44 -2.33 4.41
C ILE A 45 5.08 -1.97 4.97
N VAL A 46 4.03 -2.55 4.42
CA VAL A 46 2.65 -2.24 4.81
C VAL A 46 1.85 -3.50 5.04
N ASP A 47 0.91 -3.42 5.97
CA ASP A 47 -0.14 -4.42 6.14
C ASP A 47 -1.39 -3.89 5.48
N PHE A 48 -2.15 -4.76 4.85
CA PHE A 48 -3.35 -4.35 4.13
C PHE A 48 -4.33 -5.49 4.01
N LYS A 49 -5.57 -5.14 3.67
CA LYS A 49 -6.61 -6.09 3.33
C LYS A 49 -6.69 -6.16 1.81
N LEU A 50 -6.58 -7.38 1.28
CA LEU A 50 -6.67 -7.58 -0.16
C LEU A 50 -8.11 -7.75 -0.57
N ILE A 51 -8.54 -6.98 -1.57
CA ILE A 51 -9.84 -7.16 -2.17
C ILE A 51 -9.70 -7.35 -3.67
N GLU A 52 -10.59 -8.13 -4.23
CA GLU A 52 -10.65 -8.34 -5.67
C GLU A 52 -11.80 -7.50 -6.24
N THR A 53 -11.50 -6.72 -7.26
CA THR A 53 -12.47 -5.88 -7.93
C THR A 53 -12.53 -6.23 -9.42
N SER A 54 -13.51 -5.68 -10.12
CA SER A 54 -13.61 -5.87 -11.57
C SER A 54 -12.40 -5.34 -12.33
N LYS A 55 -11.62 -4.46 -11.69
CA LYS A 55 -10.42 -3.88 -12.30
C LYS A 55 -9.13 -4.57 -11.85
N GLY A 56 -9.23 -5.55 -10.96
CA GLY A 56 -8.10 -6.29 -10.45
C GLY A 56 -7.99 -6.22 -8.93
N LEU A 57 -6.81 -6.56 -8.42
CA LEU A 57 -6.59 -6.60 -6.97
C LEU A 57 -6.31 -5.21 -6.43
N GLN A 58 -6.92 -4.90 -5.29
CA GLN A 58 -6.75 -3.63 -4.60
C GLN A 58 -6.47 -3.83 -3.13
N ALA A 59 -5.71 -2.91 -2.53
CA ALA A 59 -5.44 -2.91 -1.11
C ALA A 59 -6.37 -1.95 -0.40
N GLN A 60 -6.86 -2.37 0.78
CA GLN A 60 -7.64 -1.51 1.66
C GLN A 60 -7.10 -1.62 3.07
N GLU A 61 -7.46 -0.67 3.92
CA GLU A 61 -7.02 -0.63 5.31
C GLU A 61 -5.50 -0.77 5.41
N VAL A 62 -4.80 0.04 4.61
CA VAL A 62 -3.34 -0.01 4.52
C VAL A 62 -2.72 0.71 5.70
N THR A 63 -1.85 0.01 6.43
CA THR A 63 -1.10 0.59 7.56
C THR A 63 0.38 0.33 7.38
N GLU A 64 1.20 1.32 7.72
CA GLU A 64 2.64 1.14 7.70
C GLU A 64 3.09 0.25 8.85
N VAL A 65 3.97 -0.69 8.54
CA VAL A 65 4.61 -1.51 9.55
C VAL A 65 5.88 -0.81 9.98
N GLN A 66 5.91 -0.42 11.25
CA GLN A 66 7.12 0.18 11.78
C GLN A 66 8.03 -0.89 12.34
N LEU A 67 9.17 -1.05 11.70
CA LEU A 67 10.20 -1.96 12.19
C LEU A 67 11.06 -1.17 13.17
N THR A 68 10.82 -1.42 14.45
CA THR A 68 11.61 -0.77 15.49
C THR A 68 12.87 -1.58 15.72
N THR A 69 14.00 -0.99 15.43
CA THR A 69 15.29 -1.55 15.82
C THR A 69 15.71 -0.89 17.13
N ILE A 70 15.98 -1.70 18.10
CA ILE A 70 16.50 -1.20 19.37
C ILE A 70 18.00 -1.26 19.34
#